data_224cb6470ce60b1e32100cd126101137
#
_entry.id   224cb6470ce60b1e32100cd126101137
#
_cell.length_a   1.000
_cell.length_b   1.000
_cell.length_c   1.000
_cell.angle_alpha   90.00
_cell.angle_beta   90.00
_cell.angle_gamma   90.00
#
_symmetry.space_group_name_H-M   'P 1'
#
loop_
_entity.id
_entity.type
_entity.pdbx_description
1 polymer ?
#
loop_
_entity_poly.entity_id
_entity_poly.type
_entity_poly.pdbx_seq_one_letter_code
_entity_poly.pdbx_strand_id
1 'polypeptide(L)'
;MKIKPLTYGLAAVLALIGPVLFLRNINLTDWGMLPVELGFALWLLSPFVLVALAVRSDRFSSIGALIATILAGLFGAWFYTELTFHFTTKSDAQDAIAMLFVAAYQHAIIVLTLGLFSFFGWLQSRRK
;
A
#
# COMPACT_ATOMS: atom_id res chain seq x y z
N MET A 1 14.48 17.13 -10.40
CA MET A 1 14.32 15.79 -9.76
C MET A 1 13.30 14.99 -10.57
N LYS A 2 13.64 13.75 -10.92
CA LYS A 2 12.71 12.90 -11.69
C LYS A 2 11.73 12.25 -10.71
N ILE A 3 10.52 12.80 -10.57
CA ILE A 3 9.50 12.37 -9.59
C ILE A 3 9.02 10.93 -9.86
N LYS A 4 8.79 10.56 -11.13
CA LYS A 4 8.29 9.20 -11.47
C LYS A 4 9.21 8.08 -10.97
N PRO A 5 10.53 8.06 -11.28
CA PRO A 5 11.40 6.99 -10.78
C PRO A 5 11.51 6.97 -9.25
N LEU A 6 11.45 8.14 -8.59
CA LEU A 6 11.40 8.20 -7.14
C LEU A 6 10.15 7.53 -6.59
N THR A 7 8.99 7.81 -7.20
CA THR A 7 7.71 7.21 -6.79
C THR A 7 7.71 5.69 -6.98
N TYR A 8 8.25 5.19 -8.12
CA TYR A 8 8.39 3.75 -8.34
C TYR A 8 9.31 3.09 -7.32
N GLY A 9 10.47 3.69 -7.04
CA GLY A 9 11.42 3.16 -6.05
C GLY A 9 10.81 3.10 -4.66
N LEU A 10 10.15 4.17 -4.23
CA LEU A 10 9.49 4.24 -2.93
C LEU A 10 8.32 3.23 -2.86
N ALA A 11 7.47 3.16 -3.88
CA ALA A 11 6.36 2.21 -3.93
C ALA A 11 6.87 0.76 -3.89
N ALA A 12 7.96 0.43 -4.59
CA ALA A 12 8.55 -0.90 -4.56
C ALA A 12 9.06 -1.30 -3.16
N VAL A 13 9.75 -0.39 -2.47
CA VAL A 13 10.23 -0.63 -1.10
C VAL A 13 9.05 -0.83 -0.14
N LEU A 14 8.07 0.06 -0.18
CA LEU A 14 6.89 0.01 0.71
C LEU A 14 6.01 -1.21 0.40
N ALA A 15 5.91 -1.62 -0.86
CA ALA A 15 5.16 -2.80 -1.28
C ALA A 15 5.66 -4.10 -0.63
N LEU A 16 6.94 -4.18 -0.32
CA LEU A 16 7.55 -5.38 0.27
C LEU A 16 7.35 -5.48 1.79
N ILE A 17 7.12 -4.37 2.48
CA ILE A 17 7.04 -4.34 3.95
C ILE A 17 5.90 -5.23 4.46
N GLY A 18 4.68 -5.03 3.96
CA GLY A 18 3.51 -5.80 4.39
C GLY A 18 3.66 -7.31 4.13
N PRO A 19 3.91 -7.74 2.88
CA PRO A 19 4.11 -9.15 2.56
C PRO A 19 5.24 -9.81 3.34
N VAL A 20 6.38 -9.13 3.51
CA VAL A 20 7.52 -9.68 4.27
C VAL A 20 7.17 -9.89 5.74
N LEU A 21 6.52 -8.91 6.38
CA LEU A 21 6.07 -9.05 7.77
C LEU A 21 5.01 -10.14 7.91
N PHE A 22 4.09 -10.23 6.96
CA PHE A 22 3.07 -11.27 6.95
C PHE A 22 3.69 -12.67 6.79
N LEU A 23 4.55 -12.87 5.78
CA LEU A 23 5.19 -14.16 5.51
C LEU A 23 6.12 -14.62 6.64
N ARG A 24 6.71 -13.68 7.40
CA ARG A 24 7.54 -14.01 8.56
C ARG A 24 6.74 -14.68 9.68
N ASN A 25 5.46 -14.40 9.79
CA ASN A 25 4.60 -14.86 10.87
C ASN A 25 3.76 -16.11 10.55
N ILE A 26 3.87 -16.63 9.31
CA ILE A 26 3.12 -17.81 8.89
C ILE A 26 4.01 -19.05 8.83
N ASN A 27 3.37 -20.20 8.96
CA ASN A 27 4.05 -21.50 8.85
C ASN A 27 4.00 -22.00 7.40
N LEU A 28 5.04 -21.72 6.62
CA LEU A 28 5.15 -22.10 5.21
C LEU A 28 5.19 -23.62 4.97
N THR A 29 5.15 -24.44 6.03
CA THR A 29 5.12 -25.91 5.91
C THR A 29 3.73 -26.49 5.71
N ASP A 30 2.68 -25.69 5.89
CA ASP A 30 1.30 -26.11 5.65
C ASP A 30 0.90 -25.84 4.19
N TRP A 31 1.16 -26.81 3.33
CA TRP A 31 0.85 -26.73 1.89
C TRP A 31 -0.63 -26.50 1.58
N GLY A 32 -1.54 -26.89 2.49
CA GLY A 32 -2.96 -26.69 2.31
C GLY A 32 -3.39 -25.23 2.40
N MET A 33 -2.70 -24.43 3.23
CA MET A 33 -2.98 -23.01 3.43
C MET A 33 -2.18 -22.09 2.51
N LEU A 34 -1.13 -22.59 1.85
CA LEU A 34 -0.23 -21.80 1.02
C LEU A 34 -0.94 -20.93 -0.04
N PRO A 35 -1.96 -21.39 -0.78
CA PRO A 35 -2.65 -20.53 -1.75
C PRO A 35 -3.36 -19.35 -1.12
N VAL A 36 -3.92 -19.53 0.07
CA VAL A 36 -4.60 -18.47 0.84
C VAL A 36 -3.59 -17.44 1.31
N GLU A 37 -2.46 -17.89 1.85
CA GLU A 37 -1.37 -17.04 2.35
C GLU A 37 -0.73 -16.23 1.23
N LEU A 38 -0.51 -16.82 0.06
CA LEU A 38 -0.06 -16.09 -1.12
C LEU A 38 -1.07 -15.05 -1.60
N GLY A 39 -2.37 -15.38 -1.54
CA GLY A 39 -3.45 -14.44 -1.85
C GLY A 39 -3.41 -13.21 -0.92
N PHE A 40 -3.19 -13.41 0.37
CA PHE A 40 -3.04 -12.31 1.33
C PHE A 40 -1.78 -11.48 1.07
N ALA A 41 -0.65 -12.12 0.79
CA ALA A 41 0.58 -11.41 0.46
C ALA A 41 0.41 -10.53 -0.80
N LEU A 42 -0.27 -11.04 -1.82
CA LEU A 42 -0.62 -10.27 -3.03
C LEU A 42 -1.58 -9.11 -2.71
N TRP A 43 -2.54 -9.32 -1.82
CA TRP A 43 -3.45 -8.27 -1.37
C TRP A 43 -2.70 -7.14 -0.67
N LEU A 44 -1.76 -7.46 0.23
CA LEU A 44 -0.92 -6.46 0.92
C LEU A 44 -0.01 -5.68 -0.02
N LEU A 45 0.41 -6.28 -1.13
CA LEU A 45 1.21 -5.63 -2.16
C LEU A 45 0.39 -4.73 -3.09
N SER A 46 -0.89 -5.02 -3.27
CA SER A 46 -1.75 -4.40 -4.30
C SER A 46 -1.92 -2.87 -4.21
N PRO A 47 -1.91 -2.18 -3.05
CA PRO A 47 -2.00 -0.73 -2.99
C PRO A 47 -0.88 -0.04 -3.78
N PHE A 48 0.34 -0.57 -3.69
CA PHE A 48 1.50 0.01 -4.36
C PHE A 48 1.58 -0.38 -5.84
N VAL A 49 1.00 -1.51 -6.23
CA VAL A 49 0.75 -1.83 -7.65
C VAL A 49 -0.21 -0.81 -8.26
N LEU A 50 -1.27 -0.42 -7.54
CA LEU A 50 -2.18 0.63 -7.97
C LEU A 50 -1.47 1.97 -8.20
N VAL A 51 -0.56 2.36 -7.30
CA VAL A 51 0.29 3.56 -7.49
C VAL A 51 1.14 3.43 -8.74
N ALA A 52 1.81 2.29 -8.95
CA ALA A 52 2.66 2.09 -10.11
C ALA A 52 1.86 2.21 -11.43
N LEU A 53 0.66 1.66 -11.47
CA LEU A 53 -0.26 1.80 -12.61
C LEU A 53 -0.70 3.25 -12.81
N ALA A 54 -1.00 3.98 -11.73
CA ALA A 54 -1.36 5.39 -11.80
C ALA A 54 -0.22 6.26 -12.36
N VAL A 55 1.03 6.02 -11.92
CA VAL A 55 2.22 6.72 -12.44
C VAL A 55 2.45 6.41 -13.91
N ARG A 56 2.19 5.16 -14.34
CA ARG A 56 2.33 4.72 -15.73
C ARG A 56 1.30 5.35 -16.66
N SER A 57 0.08 5.56 -16.17
CA SER A 57 -1.06 5.96 -17.02
C SER A 57 -1.01 7.41 -17.52
N ASP A 58 -0.08 8.24 -17.05
CA ASP A 58 0.04 9.69 -17.33
C ASP A 58 -1.25 10.53 -17.12
N ARG A 59 -2.32 9.90 -16.65
CA ARG A 59 -3.61 10.55 -16.34
C ARG A 59 -3.59 11.25 -14.99
N PHE A 60 -2.68 10.84 -14.12
CA PHE A 60 -2.58 11.35 -12.76
C PHE A 60 -1.32 12.22 -12.59
N SER A 61 -1.43 13.22 -11.73
CA SER A 61 -0.28 14.04 -11.37
C SER A 61 0.83 13.19 -10.74
N SER A 62 2.06 13.30 -11.24
CA SER A 62 3.22 12.60 -10.65
C SER A 62 3.46 13.02 -9.20
N ILE A 63 3.16 14.28 -8.85
CA ILE A 63 3.23 14.78 -7.47
C ILE A 63 2.12 14.14 -6.64
N GLY A 64 0.89 14.06 -7.17
CA GLY A 64 -0.22 13.39 -6.49
C GLY A 64 0.08 11.93 -6.21
N ALA A 65 0.67 11.22 -7.17
CA ALA A 65 1.08 9.82 -6.98
C ALA A 65 2.18 9.67 -5.92
N LEU A 66 3.16 10.57 -5.88
CA LEU A 66 4.20 10.57 -4.85
C LEU A 66 3.61 10.81 -3.45
N ILE A 67 2.73 11.81 -3.31
CA ILE A 67 2.06 12.11 -2.04
C ILE A 67 1.19 10.93 -1.60
N ALA A 68 0.41 10.33 -2.51
CA ALA A 68 -0.39 9.14 -2.22
C ALA A 68 0.48 7.98 -1.70
N THR A 69 1.65 7.76 -2.33
CA THR A 69 2.61 6.73 -1.90
C THR A 69 3.14 6.99 -0.50
N ILE A 70 3.52 8.24 -0.20
CA ILE A 70 4.03 8.62 1.12
C ILE A 70 2.94 8.44 2.18
N LEU A 71 1.74 8.94 1.95
CA LEU A 71 0.64 8.84 2.91
C LEU A 71 0.25 7.39 3.19
N ALA A 72 0.09 6.58 2.13
CA ALA A 72 -0.23 5.16 2.28
C ALA A 72 0.91 4.39 2.97
N GLY A 73 2.17 4.74 2.66
CA GLY A 73 3.35 4.14 3.28
C GLY A 73 3.48 4.49 4.75
N LEU A 74 3.28 5.76 5.13
CA LEU A 74 3.31 6.21 6.53
C LEU A 74 2.19 5.54 7.34
N PHE A 75 0.99 5.47 6.79
CA PHE A 75 -0.13 4.76 7.43
C PHE A 75 0.21 3.29 7.65
N GLY A 76 0.72 2.61 6.62
CA GLY A 76 1.13 1.21 6.72
C GLY A 76 2.26 1.01 7.74
N ALA A 77 3.29 1.86 7.70
CA ALA A 77 4.42 1.78 8.63
C ALA A 77 3.96 1.97 10.08
N TRP A 78 3.11 2.96 10.35
CA TRP A 78 2.53 3.18 11.67
C TRP A 78 1.75 1.96 12.14
N PHE A 79 0.84 1.45 11.32
CA PHE A 79 0.00 0.33 11.68
C PHE A 79 0.80 -0.97 11.88
N TYR A 80 1.76 -1.26 11.00
CA TYR A 80 2.62 -2.43 11.13
C TYR A 80 3.54 -2.34 12.36
N THR A 81 3.96 -1.14 12.75
CA THR A 81 4.74 -0.92 13.96
C THR A 81 3.89 -1.22 15.19
N GLU A 82 2.67 -0.70 15.26
CA GLU A 82 1.73 -1.00 16.34
C GLU A 82 1.45 -2.51 16.45
N LEU A 83 1.13 -3.16 15.33
CA LEU A 83 0.94 -4.60 15.31
C LEU A 83 2.18 -5.35 15.81
N THR A 84 3.39 -4.98 15.38
CA THR A 84 4.63 -5.65 15.77
C THR A 84 4.88 -5.55 17.26
N PHE A 85 4.59 -4.42 17.91
CA PHE A 85 4.73 -4.26 19.36
C PHE A 85 3.70 -5.10 20.14
N HIS A 86 2.51 -5.33 19.60
CA HIS A 86 1.50 -6.17 20.22
C HIS A 86 1.72 -7.67 19.98
N PHE A 87 2.41 -8.05 18.91
CA PHE A 87 2.66 -9.44 18.48
C PHE A 87 3.70 -10.20 19.31
N THR A 88 4.35 -9.58 20.27
CA THR A 88 5.39 -10.27 21.07
C THR A 88 4.85 -11.38 21.96
N THR A 89 3.53 -11.55 22.07
CA THR A 89 2.94 -12.51 23.02
C THR A 89 2.08 -13.61 22.41
N LYS A 90 1.42 -13.42 21.28
CA LYS A 90 0.72 -14.49 20.48
C LYS A 90 0.14 -13.86 19.23
N SER A 91 0.52 -14.36 18.03
CA SER A 91 -0.21 -14.03 16.82
C SER A 91 -1.63 -14.62 16.91
N ASP A 92 -2.63 -13.76 17.00
CA ASP A 92 -4.02 -14.15 17.02
C ASP A 92 -4.60 -14.03 15.58
N ALA A 93 -5.65 -14.79 15.29
CA ALA A 93 -6.37 -14.68 14.01
C ALA A 93 -6.88 -13.25 13.74
N GLN A 94 -7.13 -12.47 14.79
CA GLN A 94 -7.51 -11.07 14.69
C GLN A 94 -6.44 -10.20 14.04
N ASP A 95 -5.17 -10.53 14.21
CA ASP A 95 -4.05 -9.79 13.68
C ASP A 95 -3.94 -9.95 12.15
N ALA A 96 -4.17 -11.16 11.65
CA ALA A 96 -4.24 -11.42 10.22
C ALA A 96 -5.40 -10.64 9.57
N ILE A 97 -6.55 -10.58 10.23
CA ILE A 97 -7.70 -9.79 9.79
C ILE A 97 -7.37 -8.30 9.81
N ALA A 98 -6.70 -7.80 10.85
CA ALA A 98 -6.27 -6.41 10.94
C ALA A 98 -5.33 -6.03 9.78
N MET A 99 -4.39 -6.90 9.39
CA MET A 99 -3.51 -6.68 8.24
C MET A 99 -4.27 -6.53 6.92
N LEU A 100 -5.38 -7.26 6.73
CA LEU A 100 -6.21 -7.11 5.54
C LEU A 100 -6.82 -5.71 5.43
N PHE A 101 -7.24 -5.15 6.55
CA PHE A 101 -7.78 -3.80 6.60
C PHE A 101 -6.73 -2.73 6.31
N VAL A 102 -5.46 -2.95 6.66
CA VAL A 102 -4.38 -2.00 6.31
C VAL A 102 -4.32 -1.77 4.81
N ALA A 103 -4.30 -2.84 4.00
CA ALA A 103 -4.29 -2.71 2.54
C ALA A 103 -5.55 -2.01 2.02
N ALA A 104 -6.73 -2.30 2.59
CA ALA A 104 -7.97 -1.63 2.22
C ALA A 104 -7.91 -0.11 2.49
N TYR A 105 -7.42 0.31 3.66
CA TYR A 105 -7.22 1.72 3.98
C TYR A 105 -6.15 2.38 3.10
N GLN A 106 -5.07 1.68 2.79
CA GLN A 106 -4.06 2.18 1.86
C GLN A 106 -4.64 2.43 0.46
N HIS A 107 -5.48 1.52 -0.05
CA HIS A 107 -6.21 1.76 -1.30
C HIS A 107 -7.09 3.00 -1.22
N ALA A 108 -7.86 3.16 -0.14
CA ALA A 108 -8.70 4.34 0.05
C ALA A 108 -7.88 5.64 0.07
N ILE A 109 -6.75 5.66 0.79
CA ILE A 109 -5.84 6.82 0.85
C ILE A 109 -5.33 7.16 -0.56
N ILE A 110 -4.88 6.15 -1.33
CA ILE A 110 -4.35 6.33 -2.68
C ILE A 110 -5.43 6.88 -3.62
N VAL A 111 -6.59 6.25 -3.64
CA VAL A 111 -7.70 6.66 -4.53
C VAL A 111 -8.18 8.07 -4.21
N LEU A 112 -8.37 8.40 -2.94
CA LEU A 112 -8.79 9.73 -2.51
C LEU A 112 -7.73 10.79 -2.86
N THR A 113 -6.45 10.51 -2.62
CA THR A 113 -5.37 11.46 -2.92
C THR A 113 -5.28 11.70 -4.43
N LEU A 114 -5.24 10.64 -5.24
CA LEU A 114 -5.20 10.77 -6.70
C LEU A 114 -6.45 11.48 -7.24
N GLY A 115 -7.62 11.18 -6.70
CA GLY A 115 -8.88 11.83 -7.06
C GLY A 115 -8.86 13.32 -6.78
N LEU A 116 -8.40 13.74 -5.60
CA LEU A 116 -8.28 15.15 -5.23
C LEU A 116 -7.31 15.91 -6.15
N PHE A 117 -6.12 15.35 -6.41
CA PHE A 117 -5.16 15.98 -7.33
C PHE A 117 -5.69 16.09 -8.76
N SER A 118 -6.42 15.08 -9.24
CA SER A 118 -7.05 15.11 -10.55
C SER A 118 -8.17 16.16 -10.62
N PHE A 119 -8.98 16.26 -9.57
CA PHE A 119 -10.05 17.25 -9.47
C PHE A 119 -9.51 18.68 -9.45
N PHE A 120 -8.48 18.96 -8.66
CA PHE A 120 -7.86 20.29 -8.64
C PHE A 120 -7.18 20.64 -9.96
N GLY A 121 -6.52 19.68 -10.61
CA GLY A 121 -5.96 19.88 -11.95
C GLY A 121 -7.04 20.24 -12.98
N TRP A 122 -8.18 19.55 -12.94
CA TRP A 122 -9.32 19.85 -13.79
C TRP A 122 -9.92 21.25 -13.51
N LEU A 123 -10.08 21.64 -12.23
CA LEU A 123 -10.55 22.99 -11.88
C LEU A 123 -9.63 24.08 -12.40
N GLN A 124 -8.31 23.89 -12.31
CA GLN A 124 -7.35 24.86 -12.82
C GLN A 124 -7.39 25.00 -14.35
N SER A 125 -7.63 23.89 -15.05
CA SER A 125 -7.74 23.91 -16.52
C SER A 125 -8.98 24.67 -17.03
N ARG A 126 -10.05 24.75 -16.24
CA ARG A 126 -11.28 25.49 -16.58
C ARG A 126 -11.19 27.00 -16.32
N ARG A 127 -10.20 27.46 -15.55
CA ARG A 127 -10.00 28.88 -15.25
C ARG A 127 -9.12 29.61 -16.26
N LYS A 128 -8.53 28.88 -17.18
CA LYS A 128 -7.77 29.42 -18.33
C LYS A 128 -8.63 29.47 -19.59
#